data_2dd82511b169ba4fd0adca7de7916177
#
_entry.id   2dd82511b169ba4fd0adca7de7916177
#
_cell.length_a   1.000
_cell.length_b   1.000
_cell.length_c   1.000
_cell.angle_alpha   90.00
_cell.angle_beta   90.00
_cell.angle_gamma   90.00
#
_symmetry.space_group_name_H-M   'P 1'
#
loop_
_entity.id
_entity.type
_entity.pdbx_description
1 polymer ?
#
loop_
_entity_poly.entity_id
_entity_poly.type
_entity_poly.pdbx_seq_one_letter_code
_entity_poly.pdbx_strand_id
1 'polypeptide(L)'
;MTNEIIKEKVLSIVKEYPVKRITLFGSRAEETNGENSDVDLIMEFFEPISLLVLSDIRLRLEEILELDVDIIHGPLREEDLIKVGKEIELYAA
;
A
#
# COMPACT_ATOMS: atom_id res chain seq x y z
N MET A 1 -7.47 7.09 11.74
CA MET A 1 -7.72 5.76 11.11
C MET A 1 -6.64 4.79 11.57
N THR A 2 -7.02 3.62 12.02
CA THR A 2 -6.08 2.60 12.49
C THR A 2 -5.54 1.77 11.33
N ASN A 3 -4.41 1.11 11.53
CA ASN A 3 -3.84 0.21 10.50
C ASN A 3 -4.77 -0.96 10.19
N GLU A 4 -5.56 -1.41 11.16
CA GLU A 4 -6.55 -2.47 10.95
C GLU A 4 -7.66 -2.04 10.00
N ILE A 5 -8.15 -0.82 10.15
CA ILE A 5 -9.18 -0.25 9.25
C ILE A 5 -8.59 -0.07 7.85
N ILE A 6 -7.36 0.42 7.76
CA ILE A 6 -6.67 0.54 6.47
C ILE A 6 -6.58 -0.82 5.78
N LYS A 7 -6.17 -1.84 6.52
CA LYS A 7 -6.07 -3.21 6.01
C LYS A 7 -7.42 -3.70 5.48
N GLU A 8 -8.50 -3.55 6.24
CA GLU A 8 -9.81 -3.97 5.81
C GLU A 8 -10.24 -3.30 4.51
N LYS A 9 -10.07 -1.99 4.42
CA LYS A 9 -10.45 -1.23 3.23
C LYS A 9 -9.61 -1.58 2.02
N VAL A 10 -8.31 -1.76 2.21
CA VAL A 10 -7.41 -2.17 1.13
C VAL A 10 -7.80 -3.56 0.61
N LEU A 11 -8.09 -4.50 1.51
CA LEU A 11 -8.49 -5.85 1.13
C LEU A 11 -9.82 -5.89 0.38
N SER A 12 -10.67 -4.89 0.55
CA SER A 12 -11.97 -4.85 -0.13
C SER A 12 -11.86 -4.75 -1.65
N ILE A 13 -10.76 -4.20 -2.16
CA ILE A 13 -10.55 -4.07 -3.61
C ILE A 13 -9.47 -4.99 -4.18
N VAL A 14 -8.68 -5.64 -3.33
CA VAL A 14 -7.52 -6.41 -3.76
C VAL A 14 -7.88 -7.58 -4.68
N LYS A 15 -9.06 -8.14 -4.52
CA LYS A 15 -9.54 -9.28 -5.31
C LYS A 15 -9.78 -8.95 -6.78
N GLU A 16 -9.89 -7.68 -7.12
CA GLU A 16 -10.14 -7.22 -8.48
C GLU A 16 -8.86 -7.08 -9.30
N TYR A 17 -7.69 -7.30 -8.68
CA TYR A 17 -6.39 -7.12 -9.30
C TYR A 17 -5.49 -8.30 -8.98
N PRO A 18 -4.50 -8.60 -9.83
CA PRO A 18 -3.58 -9.72 -9.59
C PRO A 18 -2.51 -9.37 -8.55
N VAL A 19 -2.95 -9.01 -7.35
CA VAL A 19 -2.07 -8.58 -6.26
C VAL A 19 -1.48 -9.79 -5.54
N LYS A 20 -0.16 -9.79 -5.40
CA LYS A 20 0.59 -10.83 -4.70
C LYS A 20 0.85 -10.45 -3.24
N ARG A 21 1.22 -9.20 -2.98
CA ARG A 21 1.57 -8.74 -1.64
C ARG A 21 1.34 -7.24 -1.50
N ILE A 22 0.90 -6.81 -0.32
CA ILE A 22 0.76 -5.40 0.03
C ILE A 22 1.44 -5.17 1.37
N THR A 23 2.35 -4.20 1.40
CA THR A 23 3.10 -3.83 2.60
C THR A 23 2.87 -2.36 2.91
N LEU A 24 2.53 -2.04 4.16
CA LEU A 24 2.43 -0.67 4.66
C LEU A 24 3.79 -0.24 5.18
N PHE A 25 4.24 0.95 4.79
CA PHE A 25 5.51 1.50 5.29
C PHE A 25 5.33 2.98 5.64
N GLY A 26 6.43 3.68 5.93
CA GLY A 26 6.39 5.09 6.26
C GLY A 26 5.86 5.36 7.66
N SER A 27 5.34 6.58 7.88
CA SER A 27 4.95 7.03 9.21
C SER A 27 3.90 6.14 9.88
N ARG A 28 2.95 5.59 9.13
CA ARG A 28 1.92 4.71 9.70
C ARG A 28 2.46 3.37 10.17
N ALA A 29 3.46 2.83 9.48
CA ALA A 29 4.12 1.59 9.91
C ALA A 29 4.97 1.82 11.15
N GLU A 30 5.57 3.00 11.26
CA GLU A 30 6.40 3.39 12.40
C GLU A 30 5.59 4.00 13.55
N GLU A 31 4.29 4.16 13.38
CA GLU A 31 3.38 4.74 14.37
C GLU A 31 3.72 6.18 14.75
N THR A 32 4.31 6.93 13.80
CA THR A 32 4.63 8.34 13.96
C THR A 32 3.64 9.24 13.22
N ASN A 33 2.56 8.65 12.71
CA ASN A 33 1.58 9.36 11.89
C ASN A 33 0.61 10.20 12.72
N GLY A 34 0.11 11.28 12.09
CA GLY A 34 -1.08 11.98 12.54
C GLY A 34 -2.32 11.39 11.86
N GLU A 35 -3.50 11.95 12.17
CA GLU A 35 -4.79 11.48 11.62
C GLU A 35 -4.85 11.56 10.09
N ASN A 36 -4.26 12.59 9.52
CA ASN A 36 -4.30 12.83 8.08
C ASN A 36 -3.01 12.46 7.35
N SER A 37 -2.14 11.69 7.99
CA SER A 37 -0.91 11.21 7.35
C SER A 37 -1.21 10.34 6.15
N ASP A 38 -0.36 10.45 5.11
CA ASP A 38 -0.47 9.65 3.91
C ASP A 38 -0.36 8.15 4.22
N VAL A 39 -0.95 7.35 3.35
CA VAL A 39 -0.81 5.90 3.41
C VAL A 39 0.21 5.50 2.35
N ASP A 40 1.32 4.94 2.78
CA ASP A 40 2.41 4.52 1.89
C ASP A 40 2.40 3.00 1.76
N LEU A 41 2.23 2.52 0.54
CA LEU A 41 2.10 1.09 0.25
C LEU A 41 3.12 0.63 -0.77
N ILE A 42 3.64 -0.59 -0.55
CA ILE A 42 4.42 -1.32 -1.55
C ILE A 42 3.51 -2.43 -2.04
N MET A 43 3.23 -2.48 -3.34
CA MET A 43 2.38 -3.52 -3.92
C MET A 43 3.17 -4.37 -4.91
N GLU A 44 3.13 -5.67 -4.72
CA GLU A 44 3.70 -6.65 -5.64
C GLU A 44 2.56 -7.36 -6.35
N PHE A 45 2.78 -7.71 -7.62
CA PHE A 45 1.76 -8.33 -8.46
C PHE A 45 2.27 -9.64 -9.05
N PHE A 46 1.34 -10.55 -9.37
CA PHE A 46 1.67 -11.83 -10.01
C PHE A 46 2.05 -11.67 -11.49
N GLU A 47 1.64 -10.56 -12.09
CA GLU A 47 1.93 -10.26 -13.49
C GLU A 47 2.23 -8.76 -13.64
N PRO A 48 2.89 -8.35 -14.74
CA PRO A 48 3.12 -6.93 -14.98
C PRO A 48 1.79 -6.19 -15.13
N ILE A 49 1.72 -5.00 -14.55
CA ILE A 49 0.55 -4.13 -14.69
C ILE A 49 1.01 -2.79 -15.25
N SER A 50 0.10 -2.11 -15.96
CA SER A 50 0.39 -0.80 -16.53
C SER A 50 0.33 0.29 -15.45
N LEU A 51 0.95 1.43 -15.74
CA LEU A 51 0.86 2.60 -14.88
C LEU A 51 -0.57 3.09 -14.75
N LEU A 52 -1.39 2.90 -15.78
CA LEU A 52 -2.81 3.29 -15.73
C LEU A 52 -3.57 2.44 -14.72
N VAL A 53 -3.31 1.15 -14.68
CA VAL A 53 -3.93 0.25 -13.70
C VAL A 53 -3.46 0.61 -12.29
N LEU A 54 -2.17 0.87 -12.12
CA LEU A 54 -1.62 1.26 -10.82
C LEU A 54 -2.23 2.57 -10.33
N SER A 55 -2.39 3.56 -11.21
CA SER A 55 -3.07 4.82 -10.90
C SER A 55 -4.53 4.60 -10.50
N ASP A 56 -5.23 3.68 -11.18
CA ASP A 56 -6.61 3.36 -10.87
C ASP A 56 -6.73 2.78 -9.46
N ILE A 57 -5.84 1.86 -9.11
CA ILE A 57 -5.79 1.29 -7.76
C ILE A 57 -5.58 2.40 -6.72
N ARG A 58 -4.63 3.28 -6.97
CA ARG A 58 -4.32 4.39 -6.07
C ARG A 58 -5.53 5.30 -5.86
N LEU A 59 -6.18 5.70 -6.93
CA LEU A 59 -7.35 6.58 -6.85
C LEU A 59 -8.52 5.93 -6.13
N ARG A 60 -8.73 4.64 -6.35
CA ARG A 60 -9.79 3.90 -5.64
C ARG A 60 -9.49 3.81 -4.15
N LEU A 61 -8.24 3.57 -3.79
CA LEU A 61 -7.83 3.54 -2.38
C LEU A 61 -7.98 4.91 -1.73
N GLU A 62 -7.60 5.99 -2.43
CA GLU A 62 -7.79 7.35 -1.91
C GLU A 62 -9.26 7.66 -1.67
N GLU A 63 -10.14 7.18 -2.54
CA GLU A 63 -11.57 7.38 -2.40
C GLU A 63 -12.13 6.67 -1.17
N ILE A 64 -11.78 5.41 -0.96
CA ILE A 64 -12.32 4.63 0.17
C ILE A 64 -11.64 4.95 1.50
N LEU A 65 -10.38 5.35 1.47
CA LEU A 65 -9.64 5.71 2.69
C LEU A 65 -9.81 7.18 3.08
N GLU A 66 -10.17 8.02 2.11
CA GLU A 66 -10.25 9.48 2.29
C GLU A 66 -8.92 10.08 2.78
N LEU A 67 -7.82 9.51 2.32
CA LEU A 67 -6.45 9.92 2.61
C LEU A 67 -5.64 9.84 1.33
N ASP A 68 -4.54 10.59 1.27
CA ASP A 68 -3.61 10.46 0.16
C ASP A 68 -2.90 9.11 0.25
N VAL A 69 -2.73 8.45 -0.88
CA VAL A 69 -2.09 7.14 -0.97
C VAL A 69 -0.95 7.19 -1.97
N ASP A 70 0.22 6.73 -1.53
CA ASP A 70 1.38 6.54 -2.40
C ASP A 70 1.61 5.05 -2.57
N ILE A 71 1.75 4.61 -3.81
CA ILE A 71 2.01 3.21 -4.11
C ILE A 71 3.36 3.08 -4.82
N ILE A 72 4.22 2.23 -4.25
CA ILE A 72 5.46 1.84 -4.89
C ILE A 72 5.23 0.45 -5.48
N HIS A 73 5.53 0.29 -6.78
CA HIS A 73 5.45 -1.02 -7.43
C HIS A 73 6.64 -1.87 -6.99
N GLY A 74 6.37 -2.91 -6.20
CA GLY A 74 7.40 -3.85 -5.74
C GLY A 74 7.68 -4.97 -6.73
N PRO A 75 8.62 -5.85 -6.39
CA PRO A 75 9.39 -5.87 -5.13
C PRO A 75 10.48 -4.79 -5.09
N LEU A 76 10.81 -4.35 -3.88
CA LEU A 76 11.90 -3.41 -3.68
C LEU A 76 13.25 -4.14 -3.70
N ARG A 77 14.30 -3.43 -4.13
CA ARG A 77 15.67 -3.93 -4.04
C ARG A 77 16.14 -3.83 -2.60
N GLU A 78 17.17 -4.60 -2.24
CA GLU A 78 17.77 -4.54 -0.90
C GLU A 78 18.15 -3.11 -0.48
N GLU A 79 18.73 -2.35 -1.40
CA GLU A 79 19.12 -0.95 -1.18
C GLU A 79 17.92 -0.05 -0.86
N ASP A 80 16.77 -0.34 -1.46
CA ASP A 80 15.55 0.43 -1.21
C ASP A 80 14.90 0.06 0.11
N LEU A 81 15.04 -1.20 0.54
CA LEU A 81 14.52 -1.68 1.83
C LEU A 81 15.16 -0.96 3.01
N ILE A 82 16.44 -0.58 2.90
CA ILE A 82 17.15 0.16 3.94
C ILE A 82 16.51 1.53 4.16
N LYS A 83 15.92 2.12 3.12
CA LYS A 83 15.29 3.44 3.18
C LYS A 83 13.85 3.39 3.65
N VAL A 84 13.20 2.24 3.56
CA VAL A 84 11.79 2.09 3.89
C VAL A 84 11.54 2.06 5.39
N GLY A 85 12.50 1.54 6.17
CA GLY A 85 12.36 1.41 7.61
C GLY A 85 11.42 0.27 7.99
N LYS A 86 10.57 0.50 8.98
CA LYS A 86 9.63 -0.52 9.47
C LYS A 86 8.53 -0.80 8.44
N GLU A 87 8.17 -2.06 8.29
CA GLU A 87 7.13 -2.53 7.37
C GLU A 87 6.09 -3.35 8.10
N ILE A 88 4.84 -3.24 7.64
CA ILE A 88 3.74 -4.06 8.14
C ILE A 88 3.08 -4.73 6.93
N GLU A 89 3.10 -6.05 6.88
CA GLU A 89 2.44 -6.78 5.81
C GLU A 89 0.92 -6.72 5.99
N LEU A 90 0.21 -6.19 4.99
CA LEU A 90 -1.25 -6.12 5.02
C LEU A 90 -1.89 -7.29 4.31
N TYR A 91 -1.24 -7.83 3.30
CA TYR A 91 -1.78 -8.91 2.48
C TYR A 91 -0.65 -9.72 1.84
N ALA A 92 -0.81 -11.02 1.79
CA ALA A 92 0.05 -11.94 1.05
C ALA A 92 -0.81 -13.08 0.52
N ALA A 93 -0.78 -13.24 -0.80
CA ALA A 93 -1.53 -14.33 -1.43
C ALA A 93 -0.79 -15.67 -1.29
#